data_72eb2b6b623721688ab24de8fd997fb8
#
_entry.id   72eb2b6b623721688ab24de8fd997fb8
#
_cell.length_a   1.000
_cell.length_b   1.000
_cell.length_c   1.000
_cell.angle_alpha   90.00
_cell.angle_beta   90.00
_cell.angle_gamma   90.00
#
_symmetry.space_group_name_H-M   'P 1'
#
loop_
_entity.id
_entity.type
_entity.pdbx_description
1 polymer ?
#
loop_
_entity_poly.entity_id
_entity_poly.type
_entity_poly.pdbx_seq_one_letter_code
_entity_poly.pdbx_strand_id
1 'polypeptide(L)'
;MRHLVLVGALALLFGAATPLRAQTASALPPGEGRDLVATACSQCHTLNVIMAGRDGPVGWKKHVYNMVLRGAQLTPRETETVLQYLVSNFGPGAPATDAVALPGGPGKELVETRCAVCHNLERVTVVKRQKRDWDTIVANMYQRWGMSAPDEVQAISAYLVAQFGRN
;
A
#
# COMPACT_ATOMS: atom_id res chain seq x y z
N MET A 1 31.81 6.47 65.66
CA MET A 1 31.76 5.78 64.35
C MET A 1 30.33 5.92 63.84
N ARG A 2 30.13 6.81 62.85
CA ARG A 2 28.78 7.11 62.25
C ARG A 2 28.74 6.49 60.88
N HIS A 3 27.94 5.45 60.67
CA HIS A 3 27.71 4.83 59.36
C HIS A 3 26.68 5.62 58.57
N LEU A 4 27.15 6.24 57.48
CA LEU A 4 26.33 6.93 56.52
C LEU A 4 25.77 5.89 55.52
N VAL A 5 24.45 5.65 55.54
CA VAL A 5 23.78 4.78 54.55
C VAL A 5 23.36 5.65 53.39
N LEU A 6 24.00 5.49 52.23
CA LEU A 6 23.62 6.09 50.96
C LEU A 6 22.49 5.24 50.34
N VAL A 7 21.25 5.77 50.35
CA VAL A 7 20.13 5.20 49.62
C VAL A 7 20.17 5.76 48.21
N GLY A 8 20.64 4.93 47.27
CA GLY A 8 20.60 5.26 45.83
C GLY A 8 19.20 5.14 45.28
N ALA A 9 18.58 6.24 44.86
CA ALA A 9 17.30 6.25 44.15
C ALA A 9 17.52 5.83 42.69
N LEU A 10 17.14 4.59 42.35
CA LEU A 10 17.12 4.08 40.98
C LEU A 10 15.85 4.60 40.28
N ALA A 11 15.97 5.70 39.50
CA ALA A 11 14.87 6.20 38.69
C ALA A 11 14.64 5.27 37.48
N LEU A 12 13.60 4.46 37.54
CA LEU A 12 13.11 3.66 36.42
C LEU A 12 12.50 4.60 35.36
N LEU A 13 13.24 4.86 34.29
CA LEU A 13 12.73 5.50 33.08
C LEU A 13 11.79 4.50 32.35
N PHE A 14 10.52 4.52 32.67
CA PHE A 14 9.49 3.90 31.85
C PHE A 14 9.34 4.74 30.57
N GLY A 15 10.11 4.42 29.53
CA GLY A 15 9.87 4.91 28.19
C GLY A 15 8.47 4.43 27.74
N ALA A 16 7.55 5.36 27.52
CA ALA A 16 6.25 5.08 26.96
C ALA A 16 6.44 4.57 25.51
N ALA A 17 6.55 3.25 25.34
CA ALA A 17 6.49 2.61 24.03
C ALA A 17 5.06 2.79 23.52
N THR A 18 4.84 3.73 22.59
CA THR A 18 3.59 3.85 21.85
C THR A 18 3.36 2.54 21.12
N PRO A 19 2.21 1.88 21.29
CA PRO A 19 1.98 0.58 20.67
C PRO A 19 1.99 0.75 19.14
N LEU A 20 2.72 -0.12 18.46
CA LEU A 20 2.87 -0.16 16.99
C LEU A 20 1.52 -0.05 16.24
N ARG A 21 0.44 -0.54 16.84
CA ARG A 21 -0.94 -0.43 16.35
C ARG A 21 -1.46 1.01 16.19
N ALA A 22 -1.08 1.92 17.09
CA ALA A 22 -1.51 3.32 17.01
C ALA A 22 -0.86 4.05 15.83
N GLN A 23 0.36 3.68 15.48
CA GLN A 23 1.09 4.25 14.34
C GLN A 23 0.53 3.78 12.99
N THR A 24 0.10 2.53 12.88
CA THR A 24 -0.51 2.01 11.65
C THR A 24 -1.90 2.57 11.40
N ALA A 25 -2.72 2.77 12.43
CA ALA A 25 -4.03 3.39 12.29
C ALA A 25 -3.94 4.86 11.83
N SER A 26 -2.93 5.62 12.27
CA SER A 26 -2.77 7.02 11.88
C SER A 26 -2.36 7.22 10.41
N ALA A 27 -1.83 6.20 9.75
CA ALA A 27 -1.48 6.24 8.33
C ALA A 27 -2.68 6.08 7.38
N LEU A 28 -3.81 5.58 7.89
CA LEU A 28 -5.03 5.42 7.12
C LEU A 28 -5.87 6.71 7.13
N PRO A 29 -6.54 7.07 6.02
CA PRO A 29 -7.48 8.18 5.99
C PRO A 29 -8.55 8.05 7.07
N PRO A 30 -9.01 9.16 7.70
CA PRO A 30 -10.07 9.12 8.68
C PRO A 30 -11.39 8.68 8.04
N GLY A 31 -12.23 7.97 8.80
CA GLY A 31 -13.54 7.52 8.33
C GLY A 31 -14.02 6.28 9.06
N GLU A 32 -15.32 6.00 8.91
CA GLU A 32 -15.91 4.77 9.43
C GLU A 32 -15.26 3.56 8.76
N GLY A 33 -14.85 2.57 9.55
CA GLY A 33 -14.13 1.39 9.08
C GLY A 33 -12.60 1.46 9.18
N ARG A 34 -12.00 2.65 9.39
CA ARG A 34 -10.55 2.82 9.55
C ARG A 34 -9.97 1.88 10.60
N ASP A 35 -10.55 1.88 11.78
CA ASP A 35 -10.04 1.10 12.92
C ASP A 35 -10.26 -0.41 12.72
N LEU A 36 -11.32 -0.80 12.03
CA LEU A 36 -11.52 -2.19 11.59
C LEU A 36 -10.42 -2.63 10.62
N VAL A 37 -10.11 -1.82 9.61
CA VAL A 37 -9.01 -2.08 8.67
C VAL A 37 -7.68 -2.13 9.41
N ALA A 38 -7.40 -1.16 10.28
CA ALA A 38 -6.17 -1.12 11.06
C ALA A 38 -6.02 -2.36 11.95
N THR A 39 -7.09 -2.83 12.55
CA THR A 39 -7.05 -3.97 13.48
C THR A 39 -7.06 -5.31 12.76
N ALA A 40 -8.00 -5.54 11.85
CA ALA A 40 -8.18 -6.85 11.23
C ALA A 40 -7.10 -7.15 10.18
N CYS A 41 -6.67 -6.13 9.41
CA CYS A 41 -5.76 -6.36 8.29
C CYS A 41 -4.27 -6.34 8.72
N SER A 42 -3.90 -5.67 9.82
CA SER A 42 -2.51 -5.62 10.28
C SER A 42 -2.04 -6.87 11.03
N GLN A 43 -2.91 -7.84 11.27
CA GLN A 43 -2.56 -9.06 12.00
C GLN A 43 -1.56 -9.94 11.25
N CYS A 44 -1.57 -9.92 9.93
CA CYS A 44 -0.78 -10.82 9.10
C CYS A 44 0.23 -10.11 8.19
N HIS A 45 0.00 -8.85 7.83
CA HIS A 45 0.86 -8.07 6.95
C HIS A 45 0.73 -6.57 7.23
N THR A 46 1.61 -5.76 6.68
CA THR A 46 1.54 -4.30 6.79
C THR A 46 0.38 -3.75 5.96
N LEU A 47 -0.13 -2.57 6.34
CA LEU A 47 -1.21 -1.89 5.63
C LEU A 47 -0.77 -1.28 4.28
N ASN A 48 0.51 -1.30 3.97
CA ASN A 48 1.05 -0.78 2.70
C ASN A 48 0.40 -1.44 1.48
N VAL A 49 0.04 -2.72 1.57
CA VAL A 49 -0.67 -3.42 0.48
C VAL A 49 -2.05 -2.83 0.19
N ILE A 50 -2.70 -2.26 1.21
CA ILE A 50 -3.99 -1.57 1.09
C ILE A 50 -3.77 -0.15 0.58
N MET A 51 -2.88 0.60 1.23
CA MET A 51 -2.56 1.99 0.87
C MET A 51 -2.01 2.10 -0.56
N ALA A 52 -1.32 1.06 -1.04
CA ALA A 52 -0.86 0.96 -2.41
C ALA A 52 -1.95 0.52 -3.42
N GLY A 53 -3.07 -0.02 -2.96
CA GLY A 53 -4.16 -0.49 -3.81
C GLY A 53 -5.04 0.67 -4.30
N ARG A 54 -5.50 0.56 -5.54
CA ARG A 54 -6.56 1.42 -6.11
C ARG A 54 -7.46 0.49 -6.90
N ASP A 55 -8.55 0.02 -6.27
CA ASP A 55 -9.41 -0.96 -6.91
C ASP A 55 -10.89 -0.54 -6.82
N GLY A 56 -11.71 -1.00 -7.76
CA GLY A 56 -13.14 -0.76 -7.74
C GLY A 56 -13.87 -1.64 -6.71
N PRO A 57 -15.20 -1.41 -6.54
CA PRO A 57 -16.01 -2.15 -5.57
C PRO A 57 -15.89 -3.67 -5.71
N VAL A 58 -15.86 -4.16 -6.95
CA VAL A 58 -15.73 -5.59 -7.26
C VAL A 58 -14.36 -6.14 -6.84
N GLY A 59 -13.30 -5.40 -7.13
CA GLY A 59 -11.95 -5.78 -6.77
C GLY A 59 -11.74 -5.78 -5.26
N TRP A 60 -12.12 -4.72 -4.56
CA TRP A 60 -12.05 -4.67 -3.09
C TRP A 60 -12.89 -5.77 -2.44
N LYS A 61 -14.10 -6.04 -2.96
CA LYS A 61 -14.92 -7.16 -2.49
C LYS A 61 -14.15 -8.48 -2.59
N LYS A 62 -13.57 -8.77 -3.74
CA LYS A 62 -12.75 -9.98 -3.96
C LYS A 62 -11.59 -10.05 -2.97
N HIS A 63 -10.85 -8.95 -2.75
CA HIS A 63 -9.73 -8.93 -1.82
C HIS A 63 -10.16 -9.17 -0.38
N VAL A 64 -11.17 -8.46 0.12
CA VAL A 64 -11.64 -8.59 1.51
C VAL A 64 -12.18 -9.99 1.77
N TYR A 65 -13.02 -10.54 0.89
CA TYR A 65 -13.53 -11.91 1.06
C TYR A 65 -12.43 -12.95 1.03
N ASN A 66 -11.41 -12.79 0.18
CA ASN A 66 -10.24 -13.67 0.21
C ASN A 66 -9.49 -13.59 1.55
N MET A 67 -9.40 -12.42 2.18
CA MET A 67 -8.77 -12.29 3.50
C MET A 67 -9.64 -12.92 4.61
N VAL A 68 -10.96 -12.76 4.55
CA VAL A 68 -11.90 -13.44 5.48
C VAL A 68 -11.75 -14.96 5.36
N LEU A 69 -11.71 -15.51 4.14
CA LEU A 69 -11.48 -16.93 3.91
C LEU A 69 -10.11 -17.44 4.41
N ARG A 70 -9.13 -16.54 4.55
CA ARG A 70 -7.81 -16.84 5.11
C ARG A 70 -7.71 -16.58 6.62
N GLY A 71 -8.82 -16.20 7.27
CA GLY A 71 -8.92 -16.06 8.71
C GLY A 71 -8.95 -14.63 9.23
N ALA A 72 -9.11 -13.61 8.38
CA ALA A 72 -9.34 -12.25 8.88
C ALA A 72 -10.64 -12.20 9.70
N GLN A 73 -10.52 -11.72 10.94
CA GLN A 73 -11.63 -11.73 11.91
C GLN A 73 -12.55 -10.53 11.66
N LEU A 74 -13.51 -10.72 10.78
CA LEU A 74 -14.55 -9.75 10.45
C LEU A 74 -15.91 -10.45 10.44
N THR A 75 -16.88 -9.89 11.16
CA THR A 75 -18.28 -10.25 11.00
C THR A 75 -18.83 -9.80 9.65
N PRO A 76 -19.97 -10.30 9.17
CA PRO A 76 -20.56 -9.84 7.91
C PRO A 76 -20.82 -8.33 7.87
N ARG A 77 -21.23 -7.74 8.99
CA ARG A 77 -21.46 -6.28 9.09
C ARG A 77 -20.15 -5.49 9.02
N GLU A 78 -19.13 -5.93 9.75
CA GLU A 78 -17.81 -5.31 9.71
C GLU A 78 -17.16 -5.44 8.33
N THR A 79 -17.37 -6.57 7.64
CA THR A 79 -16.93 -6.77 6.26
C THR A 79 -17.51 -5.71 5.33
N GLU A 80 -18.80 -5.42 5.46
CA GLU A 80 -19.44 -4.37 4.64
C GLU A 80 -18.88 -2.97 4.97
N THR A 81 -18.72 -2.65 6.26
CA THR A 81 -18.11 -1.39 6.69
C THR A 81 -16.69 -1.23 6.14
N VAL A 82 -15.88 -2.29 6.19
CA VAL A 82 -14.52 -2.32 5.61
C VAL A 82 -14.57 -2.10 4.10
N LEU A 83 -15.50 -2.75 3.39
CA LEU A 83 -15.64 -2.58 1.94
C LEU A 83 -15.98 -1.15 1.57
N GLN A 84 -16.93 -0.55 2.25
CA GLN A 84 -17.31 0.86 2.01
C GLN A 84 -16.14 1.80 2.27
N TYR A 85 -15.40 1.60 3.35
CA TYR A 85 -14.21 2.37 3.66
C TYR A 85 -13.13 2.24 2.57
N LEU A 86 -12.83 1.02 2.12
CA LEU A 86 -11.81 0.79 1.10
C LEU A 86 -12.20 1.37 -0.26
N VAL A 87 -13.45 1.22 -0.66
CA VAL A 87 -13.96 1.80 -1.91
C VAL A 87 -13.90 3.33 -1.88
N SER A 88 -14.25 3.95 -0.76
CA SER A 88 -14.26 5.41 -0.62
C SER A 88 -12.86 6.02 -0.57
N ASN A 89 -11.92 5.37 0.08
CA ASN A 89 -10.58 5.92 0.32
C ASN A 89 -9.50 5.40 -0.64
N PHE A 90 -9.70 4.22 -1.21
CA PHE A 90 -8.74 3.52 -2.07
C PHE A 90 -9.41 3.03 -3.36
N GLY A 91 -10.44 3.72 -3.81
CA GLY A 91 -11.07 3.49 -5.11
C GLY A 91 -10.18 3.95 -6.27
N PRO A 92 -10.54 3.62 -7.53
CA PRO A 92 -9.86 4.13 -8.72
C PRO A 92 -9.84 5.67 -8.72
N GLY A 93 -8.66 6.26 -8.96
CA GLY A 93 -8.50 7.72 -8.97
C GLY A 93 -8.42 8.39 -7.58
N ALA A 94 -8.52 7.65 -6.47
CA ALA A 94 -8.27 8.21 -5.15
C ALA A 94 -6.80 8.70 -5.06
N PRO A 95 -6.54 9.85 -4.39
CA PRO A 95 -5.18 10.35 -4.23
C PRO A 95 -4.26 9.30 -3.63
N ALA A 96 -3.02 9.22 -4.12
CA ALA A 96 -2.00 8.44 -3.44
C ALA A 96 -1.75 9.04 -2.06
N THR A 97 -1.71 8.21 -1.04
CA THR A 97 -1.41 8.64 0.34
C THR A 97 0.00 9.24 0.46
N ASP A 98 0.91 8.80 -0.42
CA ASP A 98 2.24 9.38 -0.58
C ASP A 98 2.52 9.49 -2.08
N ALA A 99 2.65 10.71 -2.59
CA ALA A 99 3.02 10.96 -3.97
C ALA A 99 4.47 10.53 -4.19
N VAL A 100 4.66 9.36 -4.78
CA VAL A 100 5.99 8.89 -5.17
C VAL A 100 6.44 9.67 -6.41
N ALA A 101 7.44 10.51 -6.25
CA ALA A 101 8.03 11.22 -7.38
C ALA A 101 8.81 10.23 -8.27
N LEU A 102 8.40 10.13 -9.52
CA LEU A 102 9.13 9.36 -10.53
C LEU A 102 10.32 10.17 -11.08
N PRO A 103 11.46 9.53 -11.37
CA PRO A 103 12.57 10.17 -12.09
C PRO A 103 12.12 10.77 -13.42
N GLY A 104 12.73 11.88 -13.85
CA GLY A 104 12.47 12.45 -15.16
C GLY A 104 12.89 11.52 -16.30
N GLY A 105 12.15 11.56 -17.41
CA GLY A 105 12.49 10.79 -18.61
C GLY A 105 11.31 10.53 -19.54
N PRO A 106 11.56 10.15 -20.80
CA PRO A 106 10.51 9.80 -21.75
C PRO A 106 9.64 8.65 -21.20
N GLY A 107 8.32 8.79 -21.24
CA GLY A 107 7.37 7.80 -20.72
C GLY A 107 6.94 8.02 -19.26
N LYS A 108 7.54 8.96 -18.53
CA LYS A 108 7.14 9.29 -17.14
C LYS A 108 5.66 9.57 -17.02
N GLU A 109 5.16 10.50 -17.84
CA GLU A 109 3.75 10.93 -17.81
C GLU A 109 2.79 9.77 -18.08
N LEU A 110 3.15 8.86 -19.00
CA LEU A 110 2.36 7.66 -19.25
C LEU A 110 2.30 6.75 -18.01
N VAL A 111 3.43 6.58 -17.30
CA VAL A 111 3.42 5.81 -16.04
C VAL A 111 2.57 6.50 -14.98
N GLU A 112 2.68 7.81 -14.82
CA GLU A 112 1.88 8.58 -13.86
C GLU A 112 0.38 8.53 -14.17
N THR A 113 0.00 8.62 -15.46
CA THR A 113 -1.41 8.66 -15.86
C THR A 113 -2.05 7.29 -16.03
N ARG A 114 -1.30 6.26 -16.44
CA ARG A 114 -1.84 4.92 -16.68
C ARG A 114 -1.70 3.97 -15.49
N CYS A 115 -0.59 4.06 -14.75
CA CYS A 115 -0.34 3.12 -13.65
C CYS A 115 -0.97 3.58 -12.33
N ALA A 116 -1.03 4.90 -12.05
CA ALA A 116 -1.58 5.42 -10.81
C ALA A 116 -3.11 5.29 -10.67
N VAL A 117 -3.80 4.94 -11.75
CA VAL A 117 -5.27 4.73 -11.73
C VAL A 117 -5.68 3.60 -10.80
N CYS A 118 -4.89 2.53 -10.74
CA CYS A 118 -5.25 1.28 -10.04
C CYS A 118 -4.41 1.01 -8.78
N HIS A 119 -3.23 1.58 -8.67
CA HIS A 119 -2.35 1.42 -7.50
C HIS A 119 -1.37 2.61 -7.42
N ASN A 120 -0.76 2.81 -6.25
CA ASN A 120 0.28 3.81 -6.13
C ASN A 120 1.57 3.38 -6.88
N LEU A 121 2.43 4.35 -7.16
CA LEU A 121 3.66 4.12 -7.93
C LEU A 121 4.81 3.53 -7.09
N GLU A 122 4.64 3.39 -5.79
CA GLU A 122 5.62 2.72 -4.92
C GLU A 122 5.88 1.28 -5.41
N ARG A 123 4.83 0.58 -5.89
CA ARG A 123 4.98 -0.76 -6.49
C ARG A 123 5.95 -0.82 -7.66
N VAL A 124 6.18 0.31 -8.30
CA VAL A 124 7.12 0.44 -9.42
C VAL A 124 8.51 0.83 -8.93
N THR A 125 8.59 1.78 -7.99
CA THR A 125 9.85 2.39 -7.58
C THR A 125 10.69 1.55 -6.62
N VAL A 126 10.05 0.69 -5.82
CA VAL A 126 10.74 -0.15 -4.81
C VAL A 126 11.35 -1.43 -5.39
N VAL A 127 11.13 -1.72 -6.67
CA VAL A 127 11.61 -2.96 -7.30
C VAL A 127 12.54 -2.69 -8.47
N LYS A 128 13.53 -3.57 -8.65
CA LYS A 128 14.37 -3.61 -9.85
C LYS A 128 14.11 -4.93 -10.59
N ARG A 129 13.83 -4.87 -11.88
CA ARG A 129 13.47 -6.04 -12.69
C ARG A 129 14.25 -6.07 -13.99
N GLN A 130 14.40 -7.27 -14.58
CA GLN A 130 14.93 -7.41 -15.91
C GLN A 130 13.94 -6.84 -16.96
N LYS A 131 14.46 -6.46 -18.12
CA LYS A 131 13.64 -5.94 -19.22
C LYS A 131 12.43 -6.81 -19.53
N ARG A 132 12.65 -8.10 -19.72
CA ARG A 132 11.56 -9.06 -20.03
C ARG A 132 10.43 -9.09 -18.99
N ASP A 133 10.79 -8.88 -17.73
CA ASP A 133 9.81 -8.91 -16.64
C ASP A 133 8.96 -7.63 -16.68
N TRP A 134 9.58 -6.46 -16.96
CA TRP A 134 8.86 -5.21 -17.15
C TRP A 134 7.93 -5.28 -18.38
N ASP A 135 8.42 -5.76 -19.52
CA ASP A 135 7.62 -5.94 -20.73
C ASP A 135 6.40 -6.81 -20.46
N THR A 136 6.59 -7.94 -19.78
CA THR A 136 5.51 -8.87 -19.42
C THR A 136 4.50 -8.23 -18.48
N ILE A 137 4.95 -7.50 -17.44
CA ILE A 137 4.08 -6.86 -16.47
C ILE A 137 3.23 -5.78 -17.15
N VAL A 138 3.82 -4.90 -17.95
CA VAL A 138 3.09 -3.83 -18.64
C VAL A 138 2.07 -4.41 -19.60
N ALA A 139 2.45 -5.38 -20.43
CA ALA A 139 1.54 -6.04 -21.36
C ALA A 139 0.36 -6.70 -20.63
N ASN A 140 0.61 -7.42 -19.54
CA ASN A 140 -0.44 -8.07 -18.73
C ASN A 140 -1.39 -7.04 -18.08
N MET A 141 -0.89 -5.87 -17.65
CA MET A 141 -1.74 -4.81 -17.11
C MET A 141 -2.69 -4.29 -18.18
N TYR A 142 -2.22 -4.01 -19.39
CA TYR A 142 -3.05 -3.57 -20.49
C TYR A 142 -4.09 -4.61 -20.90
N GLN A 143 -3.67 -5.87 -21.05
CA GLN A 143 -4.60 -6.98 -21.37
C GLN A 143 -5.70 -7.16 -20.31
N ARG A 144 -5.34 -7.06 -19.04
CA ARG A 144 -6.29 -7.22 -17.92
C ARG A 144 -7.43 -6.20 -17.97
N TRP A 145 -7.16 -5.01 -18.50
CA TRP A 145 -8.12 -3.93 -18.65
C TRP A 145 -8.72 -3.83 -20.05
N GLY A 146 -8.45 -4.80 -20.92
CA GLY A 146 -8.97 -4.82 -22.29
C GLY A 146 -8.43 -3.68 -23.16
N MET A 147 -7.31 -3.08 -22.79
CA MET A 147 -6.69 -2.00 -23.56
C MET A 147 -5.72 -2.57 -24.58
N SER A 148 -5.72 -1.95 -25.78
CA SER A 148 -4.76 -2.24 -26.84
C SER A 148 -4.10 -0.95 -27.28
N ALA A 149 -2.90 -0.67 -26.77
CA ALA A 149 -2.09 0.51 -27.11
C ALA A 149 -0.61 0.11 -27.12
N PRO A 150 -0.14 -0.57 -28.17
CA PRO A 150 1.21 -1.12 -28.23
C PRO A 150 2.30 -0.07 -28.06
N ASP A 151 2.10 1.15 -28.61
CA ASP A 151 3.06 2.24 -28.49
C ASP A 151 3.20 2.74 -27.04
N GLU A 152 2.08 2.84 -26.29
CA GLU A 152 2.12 3.18 -24.87
C GLU A 152 2.80 2.07 -24.05
N VAL A 153 2.49 0.81 -24.34
CA VAL A 153 3.14 -0.35 -23.71
C VAL A 153 4.66 -0.30 -23.91
N GLN A 154 5.11 -0.02 -25.12
CA GLN A 154 6.52 0.11 -25.44
C GLN A 154 7.17 1.29 -24.72
N ALA A 155 6.55 2.46 -24.72
CA ALA A 155 7.06 3.66 -24.07
C ALA A 155 7.15 3.50 -22.55
N ILE A 156 6.13 2.92 -21.91
CA ILE A 156 6.12 2.61 -20.48
C ILE A 156 7.21 1.59 -20.15
N SER A 157 7.31 0.49 -20.90
CA SER A 157 8.34 -0.53 -20.69
C SER A 157 9.73 0.05 -20.80
N ALA A 158 9.99 0.87 -21.83
CA ALA A 158 11.28 1.54 -22.03
C ALA A 158 11.64 2.45 -20.84
N TYR A 159 10.69 3.25 -20.36
CA TYR A 159 10.88 4.09 -19.17
C TYR A 159 11.20 3.24 -17.93
N LEU A 160 10.42 2.20 -17.67
CA LEU A 160 10.61 1.34 -16.49
C LEU A 160 11.96 0.62 -16.53
N VAL A 161 12.40 0.18 -17.70
CA VAL A 161 13.72 -0.42 -17.88
C VAL A 161 14.83 0.59 -17.63
N ALA A 162 14.69 1.81 -18.15
CA ALA A 162 15.69 2.86 -17.96
C ALA A 162 15.86 3.29 -16.50
N GLN A 163 14.75 3.39 -15.75
CA GLN A 163 14.77 3.91 -14.38
C GLN A 163 14.86 2.80 -13.32
N PHE A 164 14.26 1.66 -13.58
CA PHE A 164 14.08 0.57 -12.60
C PHE A 164 14.54 -0.79 -13.17
N GLY A 165 15.37 -0.76 -14.23
CA GLY A 165 15.97 -1.95 -14.79
C GLY A 165 17.03 -2.57 -13.86
N ARG A 166 17.19 -3.88 -13.98
CA ARG A 166 18.28 -4.67 -13.40
C ARG A 166 19.04 -5.36 -14.55
N ASN A 167 20.34 -5.21 -14.57
CA ASN A 167 21.23 -5.94 -15.46
C ASN A 167 21.23 -7.44 -15.13
#